data_b7513454a1dc09c5d11840c70b93a7ca
#
_entry.id   b7513454a1dc09c5d11840c70b93a7ca
#
_cell.length_a   1.000
_cell.length_b   1.000
_cell.length_c   1.000
_cell.angle_alpha   90.00
_cell.angle_beta   90.00
_cell.angle_gamma   90.00
#
_symmetry.space_group_name_H-M   'P 1'
#
loop_
_entity.id
_entity.type
_entity.pdbx_description
1 polymer ?
#
loop_
_entity_poly.entity_id
_entity_poly.type
_entity_poly.pdbx_seq_one_letter_code
_entity_poly.pdbx_strand_id
1 'polypeptide(L)'
;SSAASDVYKRQVYTGVDKTSKRAATLTDIKHIKQLDLSDHKSLEFARDIFLFSFYMRGMSFIDLAYLRKKDLNSGFVSYSRRKTGKKLIIRWEKQMQEIIDRYGDSETQYLLPIIEREDGTERRQYRNKMLLVNRKLKKIAARAGLTTPLTMYVARHSWASIAKTKNISIGIISEAMGHDSETTTQIYHSSIQTNQIDNANRNILKDL
;
A
#
# COMPACT_ATOMS: atom_id res chain seq x y z
N SER A 1 30.02 28.09 1.44
CA SER A 1 28.59 28.24 1.81
C SER A 1 27.62 28.01 0.67
N SER A 2 28.06 28.01 -0.60
CA SER A 2 27.17 27.81 -1.76
C SER A 2 26.86 26.35 -2.05
N ALA A 3 27.78 25.41 -1.81
CA ALA A 3 27.63 23.99 -2.15
C ALA A 3 26.57 23.28 -1.28
N ALA A 4 26.44 23.61 0.00
CA ALA A 4 25.46 23.01 0.90
C ALA A 4 24.03 23.44 0.56
N SER A 5 23.86 24.71 0.13
CA SER A 5 22.55 25.24 -0.28
C SER A 5 22.09 24.66 -1.63
N ASP A 6 23.04 24.35 -2.52
CA ASP A 6 22.72 23.75 -3.83
C ASP A 6 22.38 22.26 -3.72
N VAL A 7 23.03 21.54 -2.80
CA VAL A 7 22.68 20.13 -2.49
C VAL A 7 21.30 20.06 -1.86
N TYR A 8 20.97 20.97 -0.95
CA TYR A 8 19.64 21.03 -0.31
C TYR A 8 18.54 21.35 -1.33
N LYS A 9 18.78 22.32 -2.21
CA LYS A 9 17.84 22.67 -3.28
C LYS A 9 17.63 21.54 -4.28
N ARG A 10 18.68 20.77 -4.62
CA ARG A 10 18.57 19.59 -5.48
C ARG A 10 17.78 18.46 -4.83
N GLN A 11 17.94 18.21 -3.54
CA GLN A 11 17.19 17.17 -2.82
C GLN A 11 15.71 17.51 -2.66
N VAL A 12 15.37 18.77 -2.42
CA VAL A 12 13.98 19.23 -2.29
C VAL A 12 13.26 19.23 -3.64
N TYR A 13 13.96 19.64 -4.70
CA TYR A 13 13.37 19.79 -6.04
C TYR A 13 13.15 18.45 -6.75
N THR A 14 14.04 17.48 -6.59
CA THR A 14 13.94 16.16 -7.24
C THR A 14 12.95 15.21 -6.57
N GLY A 15 12.56 15.45 -5.31
CA GLY A 15 11.62 14.60 -4.56
C GLY A 15 10.15 14.83 -4.92
N VAL A 16 9.76 16.05 -5.16
CA VAL A 16 8.35 16.44 -5.38
C VAL A 16 7.89 16.11 -6.80
N ASP A 17 8.72 16.38 -7.81
CA ASP A 17 8.35 16.13 -9.21
C ASP A 17 8.33 14.63 -9.57
N LYS A 18 9.19 13.83 -8.96
CA LYS A 18 9.20 12.37 -9.20
C LYS A 18 8.02 11.66 -8.55
N THR A 19 7.52 12.15 -7.42
CA THR A 19 6.37 11.55 -6.74
C THR A 19 5.06 11.82 -7.45
N SER A 20 4.84 13.03 -7.96
CA SER A 20 3.60 13.37 -8.66
C SER A 20 3.44 12.64 -10.00
N LYS A 21 4.54 12.34 -10.68
CA LYS A 21 4.53 11.65 -11.98
C LYS A 21 4.29 10.14 -11.89
N ARG A 22 4.35 9.55 -10.68
CA ARG A 22 4.23 8.10 -10.47
C ARG A 22 2.92 7.67 -9.82
N ALA A 23 2.10 8.61 -9.40
CA ALA A 23 0.84 8.30 -8.76
C ALA A 23 -0.24 8.01 -9.80
N ALA A 24 -1.02 6.96 -9.56
CA ALA A 24 -2.27 6.73 -10.26
C ALA A 24 -3.37 7.57 -9.63
N THR A 25 -4.32 8.02 -10.45
CA THR A 25 -5.50 8.75 -9.97
C THR A 25 -6.55 7.80 -9.41
N LEU A 26 -7.55 8.32 -8.71
CA LEU A 26 -8.67 7.51 -8.25
C LEU A 26 -9.42 6.86 -9.43
N THR A 27 -9.53 7.56 -10.55
CA THR A 27 -10.11 7.02 -11.79
C THR A 27 -9.29 5.83 -12.31
N ASP A 28 -7.96 5.95 -12.29
CA ASP A 28 -7.06 4.84 -12.67
C ASP A 28 -7.26 3.63 -11.76
N ILE A 29 -7.36 3.85 -10.44
CA ILE A 29 -7.62 2.77 -9.48
C ILE A 29 -8.97 2.09 -9.77
N LYS A 30 -9.99 2.85 -10.10
CA LYS A 30 -11.29 2.30 -10.50
C LYS A 30 -11.19 1.43 -11.75
N HIS A 31 -10.45 1.87 -12.77
CA HIS A 31 -10.23 1.09 -13.99
C HIS A 31 -9.51 -0.22 -13.70
N ILE A 32 -8.49 -0.19 -12.84
CA ILE A 32 -7.76 -1.39 -12.40
C ILE A 32 -8.72 -2.36 -11.70
N LYS A 33 -9.55 -1.85 -10.79
CA LYS A 33 -10.52 -2.66 -10.03
C LYS A 33 -11.56 -3.32 -10.94
N GLN A 34 -11.98 -2.63 -11.98
CA GLN A 34 -13.05 -3.06 -12.87
C GLN A 34 -12.62 -4.04 -13.96
N LEU A 35 -11.31 -4.28 -14.13
CA LEU A 35 -10.83 -5.23 -15.13
C LEU A 35 -11.37 -6.63 -14.86
N ASP A 36 -11.90 -7.27 -15.89
CA ASP A 36 -12.22 -8.69 -15.86
C ASP A 36 -10.95 -9.48 -16.15
N LEU A 37 -10.41 -10.12 -15.13
CA LEU A 37 -9.20 -10.93 -15.19
C LEU A 37 -9.47 -12.39 -14.81
N SER A 38 -10.74 -12.81 -14.87
CA SER A 38 -11.16 -14.16 -14.46
C SER A 38 -10.45 -15.26 -15.27
N ASP A 39 -10.09 -15.00 -16.53
CA ASP A 39 -9.38 -15.93 -17.41
C ASP A 39 -7.84 -15.91 -17.20
N HIS A 40 -7.33 -14.98 -16.39
CA HIS A 40 -5.90 -14.77 -16.17
C HIS A 40 -5.58 -14.72 -14.67
N LYS A 41 -5.47 -15.88 -14.04
CA LYS A 41 -5.27 -16.00 -12.58
C LYS A 41 -4.03 -15.24 -12.07
N SER A 42 -2.93 -15.26 -12.81
CA SER A 42 -1.72 -14.55 -12.40
C SER A 42 -1.87 -13.03 -12.49
N LEU A 43 -2.62 -12.53 -13.46
CA LEU A 43 -2.94 -11.10 -13.55
C LEU A 43 -3.94 -10.70 -12.48
N GLU A 44 -4.96 -11.51 -12.23
CA GLU A 44 -5.93 -11.27 -11.16
C GLU A 44 -5.24 -11.17 -9.80
N PHE A 45 -4.32 -12.08 -9.50
CA PHE A 45 -3.54 -12.05 -8.28
C PHE A 45 -2.73 -10.75 -8.15
N ALA A 46 -2.00 -10.36 -9.19
CA ALA A 46 -1.20 -9.13 -9.18
C ALA A 46 -2.08 -7.89 -8.99
N ARG A 47 -3.22 -7.82 -9.68
CA ARG A 47 -4.20 -6.75 -9.52
C ARG A 47 -4.71 -6.68 -8.08
N ASP A 48 -5.09 -7.81 -7.52
CA ASP A 48 -5.65 -7.90 -6.18
C ASP A 48 -4.63 -7.51 -5.10
N ILE A 49 -3.37 -7.92 -5.25
CA ILE A 49 -2.29 -7.51 -4.34
C ILE A 49 -2.04 -6.00 -4.41
N PHE A 50 -2.06 -5.43 -5.60
CA PHE A 50 -1.95 -3.97 -5.78
C PHE A 50 -3.08 -3.24 -5.06
N LEU A 51 -4.33 -3.67 -5.28
CA LEU A 51 -5.50 -3.08 -4.62
C LEU A 51 -5.47 -3.28 -3.11
N PHE A 52 -5.06 -4.44 -2.65
CA PHE A 52 -4.95 -4.72 -1.21
C PHE A 52 -3.95 -3.77 -0.55
N SER A 53 -2.79 -3.55 -1.17
CA SER A 53 -1.83 -2.54 -0.70
C SER A 53 -2.48 -1.16 -0.63
N PHE A 54 -3.19 -0.76 -1.67
CA PHE A 54 -3.90 0.52 -1.71
C PHE A 54 -4.93 0.62 -0.59
N TYR A 55 -5.74 -0.41 -0.37
CA TYR A 55 -6.73 -0.45 0.71
C TYR A 55 -6.09 -0.37 2.10
N MET A 56 -4.89 -0.91 2.24
CA MET A 56 -4.09 -0.90 3.47
C MET A 56 -3.22 0.35 3.61
N ARG A 57 -3.68 1.49 3.13
CA ARG A 57 -2.99 2.79 3.19
C ARG A 57 -1.65 2.78 2.45
N GLY A 58 -1.53 2.02 1.39
CA GLY A 58 -0.29 1.87 0.64
C GLY A 58 0.77 1.06 1.37
N MET A 59 0.37 0.03 2.11
CA MET A 59 1.30 -0.88 2.78
C MET A 59 2.32 -1.43 1.79
N SER A 60 3.61 -1.40 2.13
CA SER A 60 4.68 -1.88 1.27
C SER A 60 4.57 -3.39 1.04
N PHE A 61 5.08 -3.86 -0.10
CA PHE A 61 4.96 -5.27 -0.48
C PHE A 61 5.61 -6.22 0.52
N ILE A 62 6.74 -5.83 1.13
CA ILE A 62 7.36 -6.64 2.16
C ILE A 62 6.47 -6.79 3.39
N ASP A 63 5.80 -5.73 3.80
CA ASP A 63 4.88 -5.78 4.94
C ASP A 63 3.65 -6.62 4.63
N LEU A 64 3.13 -6.57 3.40
CA LEU A 64 2.06 -7.46 2.93
C LEU A 64 2.48 -8.93 2.98
N ALA A 65 3.69 -9.23 2.51
CA ALA A 65 4.20 -10.59 2.43
C ALA A 65 4.29 -11.27 3.80
N TYR A 66 4.73 -10.51 4.80
CA TYR A 66 4.92 -11.01 6.17
C TYR A 66 3.73 -10.76 7.10
N LEU A 67 2.64 -10.20 6.59
CA LEU A 67 1.43 -10.00 7.37
C LEU A 67 0.83 -11.35 7.76
N ARG A 68 0.59 -11.56 9.07
CA ARG A 68 0.16 -12.84 9.61
C ARG A 68 -1.35 -12.86 9.87
N LYS A 69 -1.93 -14.03 9.82
CA LYS A 69 -3.34 -14.24 10.18
C LYS A 69 -3.66 -13.71 11.58
N LYS A 70 -2.74 -13.91 12.54
CA LYS A 70 -2.90 -13.43 13.92
C LYS A 70 -2.83 -11.91 14.06
N ASP A 71 -2.30 -11.19 13.07
CA ASP A 71 -2.26 -9.73 13.05
C ASP A 71 -3.65 -9.13 12.80
N LEU A 72 -4.56 -9.91 12.21
CA LEU A 72 -5.97 -9.56 12.05
C LEU A 72 -6.76 -10.06 13.25
N ASN A 73 -7.21 -9.13 14.09
CA ASN A 73 -7.93 -9.45 15.32
C ASN A 73 -8.98 -8.37 15.61
N SER A 74 -10.19 -8.82 15.94
CA SER A 74 -11.28 -7.95 16.37
C SER A 74 -11.59 -6.80 15.40
N GLY A 75 -11.49 -7.06 14.09
CA GLY A 75 -11.78 -6.08 13.06
C GLY A 75 -10.65 -5.09 12.78
N PHE A 76 -9.44 -5.36 13.24
CA PHE A 76 -8.27 -4.51 13.02
C PHE A 76 -7.06 -5.36 12.65
N VAL A 77 -6.22 -4.81 11.78
CA VAL A 77 -4.86 -5.31 11.52
C VAL A 77 -3.87 -4.48 12.31
N SER A 78 -3.00 -5.16 13.06
CA SER A 78 -1.94 -4.54 13.83
C SER A 78 -0.60 -5.08 13.35
N TYR A 79 0.29 -4.21 12.90
CA TYR A 79 1.62 -4.63 12.43
C TYR A 79 2.66 -3.53 12.68
N SER A 80 3.93 -3.91 12.64
CA SER A 80 5.04 -2.97 12.67
C SER A 80 5.64 -2.83 11.28
N ARG A 81 5.71 -1.60 10.77
CA ARG A 81 6.33 -1.32 9.49
C ARG A 81 7.82 -1.64 9.54
N ARG A 82 8.30 -2.50 8.64
CA ARG A 82 9.69 -2.98 8.67
C ARG A 82 10.70 -1.86 8.47
N LYS A 83 10.40 -0.90 7.59
CA LYS A 83 11.33 0.20 7.30
C LYS A 83 11.56 1.15 8.48
N THR A 84 10.53 1.44 9.27
CA THR A 84 10.58 2.46 10.32
C THR A 84 10.37 1.90 11.73
N GLY A 85 9.90 0.66 11.85
CA GLY A 85 9.52 0.06 13.13
C GLY A 85 8.23 0.62 13.74
N LYS A 86 7.56 1.54 13.08
CA LYS A 86 6.32 2.13 13.59
C LYS A 86 5.19 1.10 13.60
N LYS A 87 4.47 1.07 14.71
CA LYS A 87 3.26 0.28 14.85
C LYS A 87 2.10 0.99 14.19
N LEU A 88 1.37 0.27 13.37
CA LEU A 88 0.17 0.74 12.69
C LEU A 88 -1.00 -0.18 13.03
N ILE A 89 -2.16 0.44 13.19
CA ILE A 89 -3.44 -0.26 13.38
C ILE A 89 -4.36 0.20 12.27
N ILE A 90 -4.83 -0.73 11.47
CA ILE A 90 -5.70 -0.46 10.32
C ILE A 90 -7.02 -1.17 10.53
N ARG A 91 -8.14 -0.42 10.44
CA ARG A 91 -9.46 -1.01 10.47
C ARG A 91 -9.66 -1.92 9.26
N TRP A 92 -10.12 -3.14 9.52
CA TRP A 92 -10.44 -4.09 8.46
C TRP A 92 -11.71 -3.66 7.74
N GLU A 93 -11.61 -3.47 6.42
CA GLU A 93 -12.72 -3.04 5.60
C GLU A 93 -13.22 -4.17 4.69
N LYS A 94 -14.45 -4.06 4.22
CA LYS A 94 -15.09 -5.06 3.37
C LYS A 94 -14.27 -5.39 2.11
N GLN A 95 -13.67 -4.37 1.49
CA GLN A 95 -12.86 -4.55 0.29
C GLN A 95 -11.63 -5.41 0.54
N MET A 96 -11.04 -5.33 1.72
CA MET A 96 -9.90 -6.15 2.13
C MET A 96 -10.33 -7.61 2.28
N GLN A 97 -11.46 -7.85 2.92
CA GLN A 97 -12.00 -9.20 3.11
C GLN A 97 -12.35 -9.86 1.78
N GLU A 98 -12.91 -9.13 0.83
CA GLU A 98 -13.24 -9.65 -0.50
C GLU A 98 -12.01 -10.20 -1.23
N ILE A 99 -10.86 -9.55 -1.08
CA ILE A 99 -9.61 -10.05 -1.67
C ILE A 99 -9.15 -11.32 -0.96
N ILE A 100 -9.12 -11.32 0.37
CA ILE A 100 -8.69 -12.49 1.14
C ILE A 100 -9.55 -13.71 0.82
N ASP A 101 -10.85 -13.53 0.69
CA ASP A 101 -11.79 -14.62 0.40
C ASP A 101 -11.52 -15.32 -0.94
N ARG A 102 -10.89 -14.61 -1.90
CA ARG A 102 -10.56 -15.20 -3.21
C ARG A 102 -9.42 -16.22 -3.14
N TYR A 103 -8.54 -16.10 -2.17
CA TYR A 103 -7.32 -16.91 -2.11
C TYR A 103 -7.39 -18.06 -1.11
N GLY A 104 -8.49 -18.14 -0.36
CA GLY A 104 -8.72 -19.21 0.59
C GLY A 104 -7.76 -19.18 1.78
N ASP A 105 -7.83 -20.22 2.59
CA ASP A 105 -6.98 -20.37 3.76
C ASP A 105 -5.73 -21.16 3.40
N SER A 106 -4.57 -20.55 3.54
CA SER A 106 -3.28 -21.22 3.32
C SER A 106 -2.84 -21.95 4.58
N GLU A 107 -1.94 -22.94 4.42
CA GLU A 107 -1.36 -23.69 5.54
C GLU A 107 -0.32 -22.86 6.32
N THR A 108 0.14 -21.75 5.77
CA THR A 108 1.13 -20.88 6.43
C THR A 108 0.46 -19.94 7.43
N GLN A 109 1.28 -19.32 8.28
CA GLN A 109 0.83 -18.28 9.18
C GLN A 109 0.45 -16.97 8.48
N TYR A 110 0.81 -16.80 7.22
CA TYR A 110 0.66 -15.55 6.48
C TYR A 110 -0.74 -15.38 5.91
N LEU A 111 -1.20 -14.14 5.87
CA LEU A 111 -2.55 -13.79 5.45
C LEU A 111 -2.74 -13.89 3.94
N LEU A 112 -1.70 -13.57 3.16
CA LEU A 112 -1.71 -13.58 1.70
C LEU A 112 -0.78 -14.66 1.16
N PRO A 113 -1.08 -15.27 -0.01
CA PRO A 113 -0.25 -16.31 -0.61
C PRO A 113 0.95 -15.72 -1.38
N ILE A 114 1.70 -14.84 -0.75
CA ILE A 114 2.97 -14.31 -1.25
C ILE A 114 4.10 -15.23 -0.81
N ILE A 115 4.16 -15.53 0.47
CA ILE A 115 5.00 -16.59 1.04
C ILE A 115 4.12 -17.82 1.21
N GLU A 116 4.40 -18.84 0.43
CA GLU A 116 3.55 -20.04 0.36
C GLU A 116 4.09 -21.22 1.18
N ARG A 117 5.35 -21.13 1.63
CA ARG A 117 6.02 -22.18 2.44
C ARG A 117 6.84 -21.54 3.55
N GLU A 118 6.84 -22.17 4.70
CA GLU A 118 7.65 -21.77 5.86
C GLU A 118 8.82 -22.75 6.02
N ASP A 119 9.78 -22.68 5.10
CA ASP A 119 10.89 -23.63 4.98
C ASP A 119 12.28 -22.96 5.00
N GLY A 120 12.38 -21.71 5.44
CA GLY A 120 13.62 -20.94 5.43
C GLY A 120 13.85 -20.15 4.14
N THR A 121 13.00 -20.33 3.11
CA THR A 121 13.12 -19.61 1.82
C THR A 121 12.14 -18.43 1.71
N GLU A 122 11.58 -17.98 2.81
CA GLU A 122 10.52 -16.95 2.84
C GLU A 122 10.96 -15.68 2.14
N ARG A 123 12.19 -15.21 2.40
CA ARG A 123 12.73 -14.01 1.78
C ARG A 123 12.87 -14.14 0.26
N ARG A 124 13.30 -15.30 -0.22
CA ARG A 124 13.41 -15.59 -1.66
C ARG A 124 12.03 -15.63 -2.31
N GLN A 125 11.05 -16.27 -1.65
CA GLN A 125 9.68 -16.32 -2.14
C GLN A 125 9.08 -14.93 -2.27
N TYR A 126 9.25 -14.10 -1.25
CA TYR A 126 8.80 -12.71 -1.28
C TYR A 126 9.43 -11.93 -2.45
N ARG A 127 10.75 -12.02 -2.63
CA ARG A 127 11.46 -11.34 -3.72
C ARG A 127 10.99 -11.79 -5.10
N ASN A 128 10.88 -13.10 -5.30
CA ASN A 128 10.43 -13.67 -6.56
C ASN A 128 8.99 -13.26 -6.88
N LYS A 129 8.13 -13.27 -5.88
CA LYS A 129 6.74 -12.85 -6.06
C LYS A 129 6.64 -11.36 -6.37
N MET A 130 7.46 -10.53 -5.75
CA MET A 130 7.50 -9.08 -6.04
C MET A 130 7.88 -8.82 -7.51
N LEU A 131 8.91 -9.50 -8.02
CA LEU A 131 9.31 -9.38 -9.42
C LEU A 131 8.20 -9.83 -10.36
N LEU A 132 7.55 -10.95 -10.05
CA LEU A 132 6.44 -11.47 -10.84
C LEU A 132 5.25 -10.51 -10.84
N VAL A 133 4.83 -10.03 -9.67
CA VAL A 133 3.72 -9.09 -9.54
C VAL A 133 4.02 -7.80 -10.30
N ASN A 134 5.19 -7.22 -10.14
CA ASN A 134 5.57 -5.99 -10.85
C ASN A 134 5.57 -6.19 -12.38
N ARG A 135 5.98 -7.35 -12.86
CA ARG A 135 5.91 -7.68 -14.29
C ARG A 135 4.46 -7.76 -14.79
N LYS A 136 3.59 -8.39 -14.02
CA LYS A 136 2.17 -8.50 -14.35
C LYS A 136 1.45 -7.15 -14.28
N LEU A 137 1.85 -6.27 -13.36
CA LEU A 137 1.27 -4.94 -13.25
C LEU A 137 1.50 -4.09 -14.49
N LYS A 138 2.56 -4.30 -15.23
CA LYS A 138 2.77 -3.64 -16.53
C LYS A 138 1.68 -4.01 -17.53
N LYS A 139 1.29 -5.27 -17.59
CA LYS A 139 0.20 -5.75 -18.44
C LYS A 139 -1.16 -5.22 -17.98
N ILE A 140 -1.36 -5.13 -16.68
CA ILE A 140 -2.58 -4.57 -16.08
C ILE A 140 -2.71 -3.09 -16.45
N ALA A 141 -1.63 -2.32 -16.34
CA ALA A 141 -1.62 -0.90 -16.74
C ALA A 141 -2.05 -0.73 -18.21
N ALA A 142 -1.50 -1.53 -19.10
CA ALA A 142 -1.86 -1.50 -20.51
C ALA A 142 -3.34 -1.82 -20.75
N ARG A 143 -3.87 -2.85 -20.09
CA ARG A 143 -5.29 -3.24 -20.21
C ARG A 143 -6.24 -2.20 -19.62
N ALA A 144 -5.83 -1.52 -18.57
CA ALA A 144 -6.62 -0.46 -17.93
C ALA A 144 -6.49 0.89 -18.66
N GLY A 145 -5.68 0.96 -19.71
CA GLY A 145 -5.48 2.19 -20.48
C GLY A 145 -4.70 3.26 -19.72
N LEU A 146 -3.81 2.86 -18.80
CA LEU A 146 -3.04 3.80 -18.02
C LEU A 146 -1.79 4.24 -18.76
N THR A 147 -1.44 5.53 -18.63
CA THR A 147 -0.18 6.08 -19.10
C THR A 147 0.94 5.96 -18.09
N THR A 148 0.59 5.81 -16.82
CA THR A 148 1.53 5.67 -15.71
C THR A 148 1.93 4.20 -15.54
N PRO A 149 3.24 3.86 -15.52
CA PRO A 149 3.67 2.51 -15.20
C PRO A 149 3.21 2.10 -13.80
N LEU A 150 2.72 0.87 -13.67
CA LEU A 150 2.33 0.33 -12.37
C LEU A 150 3.44 -0.55 -11.79
N THR A 151 3.74 -0.31 -10.52
CA THR A 151 4.51 -1.18 -9.64
C THR A 151 3.83 -1.21 -8.28
N MET A 152 4.24 -2.10 -7.40
CA MET A 152 3.68 -2.11 -6.04
C MET A 152 3.92 -0.80 -5.29
N TYR A 153 5.03 -0.11 -5.60
CA TYR A 153 5.32 1.19 -5.01
C TYR A 153 4.32 2.29 -5.44
N VAL A 154 3.74 2.17 -6.62
CA VAL A 154 2.73 3.11 -7.12
C VAL A 154 1.46 3.08 -6.25
N ALA A 155 1.09 1.94 -5.68
CA ALA A 155 -0.04 1.85 -4.75
C ALA A 155 0.13 2.80 -3.56
N ARG A 156 1.33 2.84 -3.00
CA ARG A 156 1.67 3.70 -1.87
C ARG A 156 1.63 5.18 -2.25
N HIS A 157 2.27 5.54 -3.35
CA HIS A 157 2.23 6.92 -3.87
C HIS A 157 0.82 7.39 -4.19
N SER A 158 0.03 6.51 -4.78
CA SER A 158 -1.34 6.81 -5.18
C SER A 158 -2.22 7.09 -3.96
N TRP A 159 -2.10 6.28 -2.90
CA TRP A 159 -2.85 6.53 -1.67
C TRP A 159 -2.53 7.91 -1.08
N ALA A 160 -1.24 8.25 -0.96
CA ALA A 160 -0.80 9.54 -0.45
C ALA A 160 -1.27 10.71 -1.32
N SER A 161 -1.15 10.57 -2.63
CA SER A 161 -1.57 11.59 -3.60
C SER A 161 -3.09 11.83 -3.56
N ILE A 162 -3.87 10.78 -3.54
CA ILE A 162 -5.34 10.85 -3.46
C ILE A 162 -5.77 11.45 -2.12
N ALA A 163 -5.11 11.08 -1.03
CA ALA A 163 -5.38 11.67 0.29
C ALA A 163 -5.17 13.19 0.27
N LYS A 164 -4.10 13.67 -0.38
CA LYS A 164 -3.86 15.12 -0.54
C LYS A 164 -4.98 15.79 -1.35
N THR A 165 -5.44 15.17 -2.42
CA THR A 165 -6.55 15.72 -3.22
C THR A 165 -7.86 15.79 -2.45
N LYS A 166 -8.02 14.96 -1.42
CA LYS A 166 -9.18 14.97 -0.51
C LYS A 166 -8.97 15.89 0.71
N ASN A 167 -7.95 16.75 0.67
CA ASN A 167 -7.63 17.73 1.73
C ASN A 167 -7.30 17.08 3.09
N ILE A 168 -6.78 15.85 3.08
CA ILE A 168 -6.26 15.24 4.29
C ILE A 168 -4.89 15.83 4.60
N SER A 169 -4.67 16.23 5.84
CA SER A 169 -3.44 16.92 6.24
C SER A 169 -2.20 16.01 6.06
N ILE A 170 -1.07 16.64 5.75
CA ILE A 170 0.22 15.92 5.60
C ILE A 170 0.58 15.16 6.88
N GLY A 171 0.28 15.71 8.05
CA GLY A 171 0.52 15.04 9.34
C GLY A 171 -0.27 13.75 9.47
N ILE A 172 -1.55 13.74 9.08
CA ILE A 172 -2.40 12.54 9.08
C ILE A 172 -1.90 11.53 8.05
N ILE A 173 -1.54 11.97 6.85
CA ILE A 173 -1.01 11.08 5.80
C ILE A 173 0.28 10.40 6.28
N SER A 174 1.20 11.16 6.85
CA SER A 174 2.47 10.65 7.36
C SER A 174 2.26 9.62 8.46
N GLU A 175 1.37 9.90 9.40
CA GLU A 175 1.00 8.99 10.48
C GLU A 175 0.33 7.71 9.94
N ALA A 176 -0.61 7.87 9.02
CA ALA A 176 -1.34 6.76 8.40
C ALA A 176 -0.41 5.78 7.69
N MET A 177 0.66 6.28 7.09
CA MET A 177 1.63 5.49 6.31
C MET A 177 2.82 5.01 7.13
N GLY A 178 2.91 5.38 8.40
CA GLY A 178 4.00 4.98 9.28
C GLY A 178 5.33 5.62 8.90
N HIS A 179 5.32 6.86 8.41
CA HIS A 179 6.54 7.61 8.16
C HIS A 179 7.22 7.95 9.48
N ASP A 180 8.55 7.88 9.48
CA ASP A 180 9.35 8.33 10.60
C ASP A 180 9.57 9.83 10.46
N SER A 181 8.75 10.64 11.15
CA SER A 181 8.94 12.09 11.20
C SER A 181 9.14 12.52 12.64
N GLU A 182 10.22 13.26 12.89
CA GLU A 182 10.56 13.82 14.20
C GLU A 182 9.48 14.78 14.73
N THR A 183 8.62 15.29 13.86
CA THR A 183 7.57 16.25 14.18
C THR A 183 6.28 15.61 14.65
N THR A 184 6.10 14.30 14.49
CA THR A 184 4.92 13.58 14.98
C THR A 184 5.11 13.08 16.42
N THR A 185 5.96 13.75 17.19
CA THR A 185 6.19 13.40 18.57
C THR A 185 4.90 13.34 19.37
N GLN A 186 4.61 12.12 19.83
CA GLN A 186 4.04 11.81 21.15
C GLN A 186 2.64 12.34 21.50
N ILE A 187 2.11 13.37 20.85
CA ILE A 187 0.84 13.97 21.27
C ILE A 187 -0.37 13.16 20.77
N TYR A 188 -0.16 12.23 19.86
CA TYR A 188 -1.24 11.61 19.09
C TYR A 188 -1.32 10.08 19.14
N HIS A 189 -0.93 9.46 20.24
CA HIS A 189 -1.30 8.06 20.51
C HIS A 189 -2.72 7.92 21.07
N SER A 190 -3.59 8.87 20.74
CA SER A 190 -4.97 8.78 21.20
C SER A 190 -5.83 8.01 20.21
N SER A 191 -6.84 7.33 20.73
CA SER A 191 -7.88 6.64 19.94
C SER A 191 -8.55 7.56 18.90
N ILE A 192 -8.57 8.87 19.15
CA ILE A 192 -9.14 9.90 18.28
C ILE A 192 -8.38 9.97 16.96
N GLN A 193 -7.04 9.91 16.97
CA GLN A 193 -6.24 10.01 15.76
C GLN A 193 -6.31 8.74 14.91
N THR A 194 -6.25 7.58 15.54
CA THR A 194 -6.48 6.30 14.85
C THR A 194 -7.83 6.34 14.13
N ASN A 195 -8.86 6.88 14.76
CA ASN A 195 -10.18 7.02 14.18
C ASN A 195 -10.18 7.98 12.98
N GLN A 196 -9.46 9.10 13.04
CA GLN A 196 -9.30 10.03 11.92
C GLN A 196 -8.60 9.36 10.73
N ILE A 197 -7.55 8.59 10.97
CA ILE A 197 -6.82 7.84 9.93
C ILE A 197 -7.74 6.80 9.29
N ASP A 198 -8.48 6.05 10.07
CA ASP A 198 -9.42 5.05 9.57
C ASP A 198 -10.55 5.69 8.75
N ASN A 199 -11.09 6.82 9.22
CA ASN A 199 -12.10 7.56 8.49
C ASN A 199 -11.56 8.13 7.18
N ALA A 200 -10.31 8.62 7.17
CA ALA A 200 -9.65 9.08 5.96
C ALA A 200 -9.48 7.94 4.95
N ASN A 201 -9.02 6.78 5.41
CA ASN A 201 -8.88 5.60 4.55
C ASN A 201 -10.23 5.14 3.99
N ARG A 202 -11.25 5.04 4.84
CA ARG A 202 -12.61 4.70 4.41
C ARG A 202 -13.14 5.69 3.38
N ASN A 203 -12.91 6.98 3.58
CA ASN A 203 -13.31 8.04 2.64
C ASN A 203 -12.62 7.89 1.28
N ILE A 204 -11.36 7.48 1.25
CA ILE A 204 -10.65 7.15 0.01
C ILE A 204 -11.29 5.94 -0.67
N LEU A 205 -11.55 4.88 0.09
CA LEU A 205 -12.03 3.60 -0.45
C LEU A 205 -13.49 3.66 -0.92
N LYS A 206 -14.33 4.50 -0.31
CA LYS A 206 -15.76 4.59 -0.67
C LYS A 206 -16.01 5.04 -2.11
N ASP A 207 -15.06 5.76 -2.71
CA ASP A 207 -15.17 6.26 -4.07
C ASP A 207 -14.69 5.21 -5.10
N LEU A 208 -14.34 4.03 -4.63
CA LEU A 208 -14.02 2.87 -5.47
C LEU A 208 -15.24 1.97 -5.63
#